data_7c828f00fd7d918bc4bddf54dac488a5
#
_entry.id   7c828f00fd7d918bc4bddf54dac488a5
#
_cell.length_a   1.000
_cell.length_b   1.000
_cell.length_c   1.000
_cell.angle_alpha   90.00
_cell.angle_beta   90.00
_cell.angle_gamma   90.00
#
_symmetry.space_group_name_H-M   'P 1'
#
loop_
_entity.id
_entity.type
_entity.pdbx_description
1 polymer ?
#
loop_
_entity_poly.entity_id
_entity_poly.type
_entity_poly.pdbx_seq_one_letter_code
_entity_poly.pdbx_strand_id
1 'polypeptide(L)'
;IFGVRAKKKLLMQIIVASLLPMSYLYINNLYGFLGIYEIPPLVGAVLTVGVLVFIMNAINLIDGIDGLSASLTLIALAGLFFIFQRERIWVYCILIAGLMGVLIPFLYHNIWGKQEKNQKIFMGDSGSLTLGYILGVLLIKFCMYNPHVMPYQKGATLLSVTLLLVPTFDVFRVIIVRILHQKPIFRADKNHIHHKLMRAGMTQHQALISIIALSLIFIIINLSLFNQ
;
A
#
# COMPACT_ATOMS: atom_id res chain seq x y z
N ILE A 1 5.45 8.87 -24.97
CA ILE A 1 4.47 7.99 -24.29
C ILE A 1 3.35 8.88 -23.80
N PHE A 2 2.15 8.73 -24.34
CA PHE A 2 0.98 9.55 -23.96
C PHE A 2 0.50 9.13 -22.57
N GLY A 3 0.70 9.96 -21.55
CA GLY A 3 0.19 9.74 -20.21
C GLY A 3 -1.34 9.69 -20.18
N VAL A 4 -1.91 8.68 -19.55
CA VAL A 4 -3.37 8.58 -19.37
C VAL A 4 -3.86 9.71 -18.46
N ARG A 5 -4.92 10.43 -18.87
CA ARG A 5 -5.51 11.50 -18.03
C ARG A 5 -5.95 10.96 -16.68
N ALA A 6 -5.69 11.70 -15.59
CA ALA A 6 -5.98 11.29 -14.21
C ALA A 6 -7.42 10.78 -14.00
N LYS A 7 -8.43 11.42 -14.62
CA LYS A 7 -9.83 10.98 -14.55
C LYS A 7 -10.06 9.58 -15.16
N LYS A 8 -9.41 9.31 -16.32
CA LYS A 8 -9.52 7.98 -16.97
C LYS A 8 -8.82 6.90 -16.13
N LYS A 9 -7.65 7.23 -15.55
CA LYS A 9 -6.91 6.36 -14.64
C LYS A 9 -7.77 6.00 -13.42
N LEU A 10 -8.39 6.99 -12.78
CA LEU A 10 -9.27 6.78 -11.63
C LEU A 10 -10.49 5.92 -11.98
N LEU A 11 -11.13 6.19 -13.11
CA LEU A 11 -12.28 5.40 -13.56
C LEU A 11 -11.90 3.91 -13.74
N MET A 12 -10.78 3.62 -14.38
CA MET A 12 -10.30 2.25 -14.55
C MET A 12 -9.97 1.57 -13.22
N GLN A 13 -9.38 2.31 -12.28
CA GLN A 13 -9.13 1.82 -10.92
C GLN A 13 -10.44 1.44 -10.21
N ILE A 14 -11.47 2.28 -10.30
CA ILE A 14 -12.80 2.00 -9.71
C ILE A 14 -13.40 0.74 -10.33
N ILE A 15 -13.37 0.62 -11.67
CA ILE A 15 -13.91 -0.55 -12.37
C ILE A 15 -13.21 -1.83 -11.89
N VAL A 16 -11.88 -1.85 -11.90
CA VAL A 16 -11.10 -3.01 -11.47
C VAL A 16 -11.31 -3.32 -9.98
N ALA A 17 -11.35 -2.28 -9.13
CA ALA A 17 -11.61 -2.44 -7.70
C ALA A 17 -13.00 -3.02 -7.41
N SER A 18 -14.00 -2.68 -8.23
CA SER A 18 -15.39 -3.17 -8.05
C SER A 18 -15.52 -4.67 -8.32
N LEU A 19 -14.57 -5.30 -9.01
CA LEU A 19 -14.59 -6.75 -9.20
C LEU A 19 -14.42 -7.52 -7.88
N LEU A 20 -13.78 -6.92 -6.87
CA LEU A 20 -13.56 -7.55 -5.58
C LEU A 20 -14.88 -7.80 -4.82
N PRO A 21 -15.70 -6.78 -4.52
CA PRO A 21 -16.98 -7.01 -3.84
C PRO A 21 -17.97 -7.82 -4.69
N MET A 22 -17.89 -7.77 -6.03
CA MET A 22 -18.67 -8.64 -6.91
C MET A 22 -18.32 -10.13 -6.72
N SER A 23 -17.09 -10.43 -6.28
CA SER A 23 -16.62 -11.77 -5.91
C SER A 23 -16.81 -12.07 -4.41
N TYR A 24 -17.68 -11.34 -3.71
CA TYR A 24 -17.92 -11.45 -2.26
C TYR A 24 -16.68 -11.19 -1.39
N LEU A 25 -15.66 -10.54 -1.94
CA LEU A 25 -14.46 -10.11 -1.22
C LEU A 25 -14.60 -8.64 -0.82
N TYR A 26 -15.12 -8.38 0.38
CA TYR A 26 -15.31 -7.02 0.89
C TYR A 26 -15.05 -6.95 2.39
N ILE A 27 -14.70 -5.78 2.88
CA ILE A 27 -14.48 -5.50 4.31
C ILE A 27 -15.84 -5.61 5.02
N ASN A 28 -16.00 -6.66 5.81
CA ASN A 28 -17.24 -6.98 6.52
C ASN A 28 -17.14 -6.76 8.03
N ASN A 29 -15.94 -6.49 8.55
CA ASN A 29 -15.72 -6.26 9.97
C ASN A 29 -14.58 -5.25 10.17
N LEU A 30 -14.72 -4.33 11.12
CA LEU A 30 -13.66 -3.39 11.51
C LEU A 30 -13.00 -3.74 12.85
N TYR A 31 -13.36 -4.89 13.45
CA TYR A 31 -12.74 -5.43 14.65
C TYR A 31 -12.76 -4.47 15.85
N GLY A 32 -13.80 -3.67 15.97
CA GLY A 32 -13.96 -2.66 17.01
C GLY A 32 -13.25 -1.33 16.75
N PHE A 33 -12.64 -1.15 15.56
CA PHE A 33 -12.09 0.13 15.17
C PHE A 33 -13.19 1.20 15.13
N LEU A 34 -13.00 2.31 15.86
CA LEU A 34 -14.03 3.34 16.11
C LEU A 34 -15.34 2.81 16.71
N GLY A 35 -15.30 1.67 17.43
CA GLY A 35 -16.49 1.02 17.99
C GLY A 35 -17.36 0.26 16.98
N ILE A 36 -16.91 0.13 15.73
CA ILE A 36 -17.63 -0.56 14.66
C ILE A 36 -17.09 -1.99 14.53
N TYR A 37 -17.98 -2.96 14.58
CA TYR A 37 -17.66 -4.38 14.36
C TYR A 37 -18.12 -4.82 12.98
N GLU A 38 -19.36 -5.15 12.83
CA GLU A 38 -19.94 -5.64 11.58
C GLU A 38 -20.33 -4.51 10.63
N ILE A 39 -20.10 -4.72 9.34
CA ILE A 39 -20.43 -3.78 8.27
C ILE A 39 -21.43 -4.42 7.32
N PRO A 40 -22.56 -3.75 7.02
CA PRO A 40 -23.50 -4.22 6.03
C PRO A 40 -22.85 -4.42 4.65
N PRO A 41 -23.25 -5.45 3.86
CA PRO A 41 -22.57 -5.79 2.62
C PRO A 41 -22.42 -4.65 1.62
N LEU A 42 -23.44 -3.81 1.45
CA LEU A 42 -23.39 -2.66 0.54
C LEU A 42 -22.34 -1.62 1.00
N VAL A 43 -22.34 -1.30 2.30
CA VAL A 43 -21.38 -0.35 2.87
C VAL A 43 -19.97 -0.93 2.79
N GLY A 44 -19.80 -2.21 3.11
CA GLY A 44 -18.54 -2.93 2.99
C GLY A 44 -18.02 -2.97 1.55
N ALA A 45 -18.89 -3.16 0.57
CA ALA A 45 -18.51 -3.12 -0.85
C ALA A 45 -17.98 -1.75 -1.25
N VAL A 46 -18.70 -0.67 -0.92
CA VAL A 46 -18.26 0.71 -1.22
C VAL A 46 -16.97 1.04 -0.52
N LEU A 47 -16.84 0.68 0.77
CA LEU A 47 -15.61 0.86 1.55
C LEU A 47 -14.43 0.13 0.91
N THR A 48 -14.64 -1.12 0.48
CA THR A 48 -13.61 -1.93 -0.19
C THR A 48 -13.08 -1.29 -1.45
N VAL A 49 -13.99 -0.82 -2.33
CA VAL A 49 -13.59 -0.11 -3.56
C VAL A 49 -12.80 1.15 -3.23
N GLY A 50 -13.28 1.96 -2.27
CA GLY A 50 -12.62 3.19 -1.84
C GLY A 50 -11.21 2.92 -1.27
N VAL A 51 -11.09 1.96 -0.36
CA VAL A 51 -9.82 1.55 0.25
C VAL A 51 -8.85 1.02 -0.81
N LEU A 52 -9.31 0.16 -1.72
CA LEU A 52 -8.45 -0.40 -2.76
C LEU A 52 -7.93 0.67 -3.72
N VAL A 53 -8.80 1.56 -4.20
CA VAL A 53 -8.41 2.70 -5.05
C VAL A 53 -7.44 3.62 -4.30
N PHE A 54 -7.67 3.86 -3.01
CA PHE A 54 -6.78 4.66 -2.17
C PHE A 54 -5.38 4.02 -2.07
N ILE A 55 -5.29 2.71 -1.78
CA ILE A 55 -4.01 1.99 -1.67
C ILE A 55 -3.27 2.01 -3.02
N MET A 56 -3.96 1.75 -4.13
CA MET A 56 -3.36 1.82 -5.47
C MET A 56 -2.71 3.18 -5.73
N ASN A 57 -3.42 4.26 -5.40
CA ASN A 57 -2.89 5.61 -5.57
C ASN A 57 -1.79 5.93 -4.55
N ALA A 58 -1.88 5.46 -3.31
CA ALA A 58 -0.85 5.69 -2.30
C ALA A 58 0.50 5.07 -2.71
N ILE A 59 0.48 3.82 -3.19
CA ILE A 59 1.68 3.14 -3.69
C ILE A 59 2.21 3.81 -4.97
N ASN A 60 1.33 4.29 -5.87
CA ASN A 60 1.76 5.01 -7.07
C ASN A 60 2.35 6.40 -6.75
N LEU A 61 1.79 7.12 -5.77
CA LEU A 61 2.27 8.45 -5.41
C LEU A 61 3.57 8.45 -4.60
N ILE A 62 3.83 7.39 -3.84
CA ILE A 62 5.09 7.23 -3.10
C ILE A 62 6.24 6.79 -4.01
N ASP A 63 5.96 6.31 -5.23
CA ASP A 63 6.94 5.87 -6.23
C ASP A 63 7.66 7.07 -6.90
N GLY A 64 8.22 7.95 -6.07
CA GLY A 64 8.87 9.19 -6.51
C GLY A 64 10.40 9.18 -6.43
N ILE A 65 11.00 8.18 -5.79
CA ILE A 65 12.44 7.94 -5.74
C ILE A 65 12.73 6.44 -5.87
N ASP A 66 13.91 6.12 -6.41
CA ASP A 66 14.31 4.74 -6.65
C ASP A 66 14.24 3.89 -5.39
N GLY A 67 13.63 2.73 -5.51
CA GLY A 67 13.49 1.73 -4.46
C GLY A 67 12.39 1.99 -3.44
N LEU A 68 11.81 3.19 -3.34
CA LEU A 68 10.94 3.54 -2.21
C LEU A 68 9.63 2.73 -2.22
N SER A 69 8.88 2.79 -3.30
CA SER A 69 7.61 2.08 -3.43
C SER A 69 7.80 0.55 -3.32
N ALA A 70 8.81 0.01 -4.01
CA ALA A 70 9.11 -1.41 -3.98
C ALA A 70 9.56 -1.90 -2.59
N SER A 71 10.39 -1.13 -1.88
CA SER A 71 10.84 -1.50 -0.53
C SER A 71 9.69 -1.48 0.48
N LEU A 72 8.85 -0.46 0.47
CA LEU A 72 7.68 -0.39 1.36
C LEU A 72 6.68 -1.51 1.06
N THR A 73 6.47 -1.82 -0.22
CA THR A 73 5.63 -2.96 -0.64
C THR A 73 6.23 -4.28 -0.16
N LEU A 74 7.54 -4.47 -0.30
CA LEU A 74 8.22 -5.69 0.15
C LEU A 74 8.09 -5.90 1.67
N ILE A 75 8.21 -4.83 2.46
CA ILE A 75 8.02 -4.87 3.92
C ILE A 75 6.58 -5.27 4.27
N ALA A 76 5.59 -4.66 3.60
CA ALA A 76 4.19 -4.98 3.83
C ALA A 76 3.86 -6.44 3.42
N LEU A 77 4.39 -6.90 2.29
CA LEU A 77 4.27 -8.29 1.84
C LEU A 77 4.91 -9.27 2.83
N ALA A 78 6.09 -8.96 3.37
CA ALA A 78 6.72 -9.79 4.38
C ALA A 78 5.85 -9.92 5.64
N GLY A 79 5.29 -8.82 6.13
CA GLY A 79 4.34 -8.85 7.25
C GLY A 79 3.11 -9.72 6.96
N LEU A 80 2.49 -9.54 5.79
CA LEU A 80 1.34 -10.35 5.37
C LEU A 80 1.71 -11.82 5.17
N PHE A 81 2.92 -12.13 4.67
CA PHE A 81 3.39 -13.51 4.54
C PHE A 81 3.37 -14.24 5.89
N PHE A 82 3.93 -13.63 6.94
CA PHE A 82 3.92 -14.23 8.29
C PHE A 82 2.50 -14.41 8.84
N ILE A 83 1.60 -13.47 8.59
CA ILE A 83 0.20 -13.55 9.01
C ILE A 83 -0.50 -14.74 8.32
N PHE A 84 -0.45 -14.79 6.98
CA PHE A 84 -1.11 -15.86 6.23
C PHE A 84 -0.46 -17.23 6.48
N GLN A 85 0.85 -17.28 6.74
CA GLN A 85 1.55 -18.52 7.16
C GLN A 85 1.03 -19.02 8.51
N ARG A 86 0.86 -18.12 9.49
CA ARG A 86 0.30 -18.46 10.80
C ARG A 86 -1.10 -19.03 10.69
N GLU A 87 -1.92 -18.44 9.85
CA GLU A 87 -3.29 -18.88 9.57
C GLU A 87 -3.36 -20.06 8.58
N ARG A 88 -2.22 -20.58 8.12
CA ARG A 88 -2.10 -21.72 7.17
C ARG A 88 -2.79 -21.49 5.82
N ILE A 89 -2.88 -20.26 5.38
CA ILE A 89 -3.51 -19.88 4.09
C ILE A 89 -2.43 -19.86 2.99
N TRP A 90 -1.96 -21.03 2.61
CA TRP A 90 -0.81 -21.23 1.73
C TRP A 90 -0.92 -20.60 0.35
N VAL A 91 -2.13 -20.49 -0.19
CA VAL A 91 -2.37 -19.86 -1.50
C VAL A 91 -1.85 -18.42 -1.53
N TYR A 92 -2.12 -17.63 -0.48
CA TYR A 92 -1.61 -16.26 -0.39
C TYR A 92 -0.12 -16.23 -0.06
N CYS A 93 0.39 -17.18 0.70
CA CYS A 93 1.84 -17.29 0.94
C CYS A 93 2.62 -17.52 -0.37
N ILE A 94 2.13 -18.39 -1.25
CA ILE A 94 2.75 -18.67 -2.56
C ILE A 94 2.71 -17.41 -3.44
N LEU A 95 1.56 -16.72 -3.51
CA LEU A 95 1.43 -15.47 -4.25
C LEU A 95 2.41 -14.41 -3.75
N ILE A 96 2.48 -14.21 -2.43
CA ILE A 96 3.36 -13.23 -1.80
C ILE A 96 4.83 -13.59 -2.05
N ALA A 97 5.20 -14.85 -1.87
CA ALA A 97 6.58 -15.31 -2.12
C ALA A 97 7.00 -15.07 -3.58
N GLY A 98 6.11 -15.35 -4.55
CA GLY A 98 6.34 -15.05 -5.95
C GLY A 98 6.56 -13.56 -6.22
N LEU A 99 5.73 -12.70 -5.62
CA LEU A 99 5.87 -11.24 -5.74
C LEU A 99 7.17 -10.73 -5.10
N MET A 100 7.52 -11.22 -3.92
CA MET A 100 8.78 -10.88 -3.27
C MET A 100 9.98 -11.32 -4.10
N GLY A 101 9.89 -12.52 -4.72
CA GLY A 101 10.91 -13.04 -5.64
C GLY A 101 11.12 -12.17 -6.87
N VAL A 102 10.08 -11.48 -7.36
CA VAL A 102 10.18 -10.51 -8.47
C VAL A 102 10.69 -9.15 -7.98
N LEU A 103 10.25 -8.70 -6.79
CA LEU A 103 10.61 -7.38 -6.27
C LEU A 103 12.07 -7.28 -5.83
N ILE A 104 12.68 -8.36 -5.35
CA ILE A 104 14.09 -8.36 -4.91
C ILE A 104 15.05 -8.04 -6.06
N PRO A 105 15.05 -8.77 -7.20
CA PRO A 105 15.90 -8.40 -8.34
C PRO A 105 15.51 -7.06 -8.96
N PHE A 106 14.20 -6.72 -8.98
CA PHE A 106 13.77 -5.38 -9.39
C PHE A 106 14.44 -4.29 -8.56
N LEU A 107 14.42 -4.39 -7.23
CA LEU A 107 15.06 -3.43 -6.31
C LEU A 107 16.55 -3.28 -6.59
N TYR A 108 17.25 -4.38 -6.83
CA TYR A 108 18.66 -4.33 -7.17
C TYR A 108 18.92 -3.47 -8.40
N HIS A 109 18.21 -3.72 -9.50
CA HIS A 109 18.37 -2.96 -10.74
C HIS A 109 17.81 -1.53 -10.64
N ASN A 110 16.76 -1.31 -9.87
CA ASN A 110 16.17 0.01 -9.67
C ASN A 110 17.05 0.93 -8.82
N ILE A 111 17.71 0.41 -7.76
CA ILE A 111 18.56 1.23 -6.86
C ILE A 111 19.99 1.36 -7.41
N TRP A 112 20.61 0.25 -7.80
CA TRP A 112 22.03 0.20 -8.17
C TRP A 112 22.28 0.02 -9.67
N GLY A 113 21.24 -0.20 -10.48
CA GLY A 113 21.39 -0.31 -11.92
C GLY A 113 22.01 0.94 -12.55
N LYS A 114 23.00 0.78 -13.39
CA LYS A 114 23.68 1.87 -14.12
C LYS A 114 22.93 2.17 -15.42
N GLN A 115 22.55 3.42 -15.62
CA GLN A 115 21.83 3.85 -16.84
C GLN A 115 22.71 3.72 -18.09
N GLU A 116 24.01 4.00 -17.97
CA GLU A 116 24.99 3.87 -19.02
C GLU A 116 25.15 2.43 -19.56
N LYS A 117 24.82 1.42 -18.71
CA LYS A 117 24.88 0.00 -19.05
C LYS A 117 23.50 -0.59 -19.38
N ASN A 118 22.47 0.22 -19.53
CA ASN A 118 21.08 -0.22 -19.73
C ASN A 118 20.58 -1.20 -18.64
N GLN A 119 21.11 -1.09 -17.41
CA GLN A 119 20.73 -1.96 -16.28
C GLN A 119 19.69 -1.32 -15.36
N LYS A 120 19.45 -0.02 -15.50
CA LYS A 120 18.49 0.72 -14.68
C LYS A 120 17.07 0.43 -15.16
N ILE A 121 16.23 0.00 -14.26
CA ILE A 121 14.80 -0.22 -14.53
C ILE A 121 13.94 0.66 -13.62
N PHE A 122 12.79 1.06 -14.13
CA PHE A 122 11.83 1.90 -13.42
C PHE A 122 10.51 1.16 -13.29
N MET A 123 9.79 1.35 -12.18
CA MET A 123 8.51 0.70 -11.94
C MET A 123 7.40 1.26 -12.82
N GLY A 124 7.34 2.58 -12.93
CA GLY A 124 6.29 3.29 -13.68
C GLY A 124 4.89 3.10 -13.11
N ASP A 125 3.93 3.79 -13.72
CA ASP A 125 2.53 3.78 -13.28
C ASP A 125 1.90 2.38 -13.30
N SER A 126 2.22 1.58 -14.31
CA SER A 126 1.66 0.23 -14.44
C SER A 126 2.14 -0.69 -13.32
N GLY A 127 3.43 -0.66 -13.02
CA GLY A 127 4.01 -1.48 -11.94
C GLY A 127 3.48 -1.09 -10.56
N SER A 128 3.56 0.19 -10.22
CA SER A 128 3.14 0.68 -8.91
C SER A 128 1.64 0.53 -8.66
N LEU A 129 0.78 0.72 -9.68
CA LEU A 129 -0.66 0.49 -9.57
C LEU A 129 -0.99 -0.99 -9.42
N THR A 130 -0.31 -1.88 -10.15
CA THR A 130 -0.50 -3.33 -10.04
C THR A 130 -0.07 -3.82 -8.66
N LEU A 131 1.07 -3.37 -8.15
CA LEU A 131 1.52 -3.70 -6.80
C LEU A 131 0.56 -3.17 -5.75
N GLY A 132 0.08 -1.93 -5.90
CA GLY A 132 -0.93 -1.36 -5.02
C GLY A 132 -2.24 -2.13 -5.03
N TYR A 133 -2.68 -2.61 -6.20
CA TYR A 133 -3.86 -3.46 -6.30
C TYR A 133 -3.69 -4.79 -5.57
N ILE A 134 -2.62 -5.53 -5.87
CA ILE A 134 -2.38 -6.84 -5.25
C ILE A 134 -2.20 -6.70 -3.73
N LEU A 135 -1.43 -5.72 -3.28
CA LEU A 135 -1.24 -5.44 -1.86
C LEU A 135 -2.57 -5.06 -1.18
N GLY A 136 -3.40 -4.24 -1.83
CA GLY A 136 -4.72 -3.89 -1.35
C GLY A 136 -5.66 -5.09 -1.25
N VAL A 137 -5.66 -5.99 -2.24
CA VAL A 137 -6.43 -7.25 -2.20
C VAL A 137 -6.00 -8.11 -1.01
N LEU A 138 -4.70 -8.28 -0.79
CA LEU A 138 -4.16 -9.05 0.33
C LEU A 138 -4.56 -8.44 1.69
N LEU A 139 -4.50 -7.11 1.83
CA LEU A 139 -4.91 -6.41 3.03
C LEU A 139 -6.41 -6.51 3.29
N ILE A 140 -7.24 -6.35 2.25
CA ILE A 140 -8.69 -6.54 2.35
C ILE A 140 -9.00 -7.97 2.77
N LYS A 141 -8.31 -8.96 2.18
CA LYS A 141 -8.47 -10.36 2.57
C LYS A 141 -8.10 -10.60 4.03
N PHE A 142 -7.06 -9.95 4.52
CA PHE A 142 -6.69 -10.01 5.94
C PHE A 142 -7.72 -9.36 6.86
N CYS A 143 -8.35 -8.24 6.42
CA CYS A 143 -9.41 -7.56 7.16
C CYS A 143 -10.78 -8.24 7.05
N MET A 144 -10.95 -9.21 6.15
CA MET A 144 -12.21 -9.95 6.04
C MET A 144 -12.36 -10.96 7.19
N TYR A 145 -13.48 -10.86 7.90
CA TYR A 145 -13.85 -11.89 8.85
C TYR A 145 -14.55 -13.05 8.14
N ASN A 146 -14.00 -14.25 8.25
CA ASN A 146 -14.64 -15.49 7.84
C ASN A 146 -14.21 -16.61 8.80
N PRO A 147 -15.11 -17.19 9.61
CA PRO A 147 -14.75 -18.15 10.64
C PRO A 147 -14.05 -19.42 10.12
N HIS A 148 -14.26 -19.76 8.84
CA HIS A 148 -13.70 -20.97 8.22
C HIS A 148 -12.35 -20.74 7.52
N VAL A 149 -12.05 -19.52 7.12
CA VAL A 149 -10.86 -19.21 6.30
C VAL A 149 -9.93 -18.21 6.99
N MET A 150 -10.50 -17.15 7.55
CA MET A 150 -9.78 -16.10 8.24
C MET A 150 -10.53 -15.79 9.54
N PRO A 151 -10.17 -16.44 10.66
CA PRO A 151 -10.86 -16.25 11.93
C PRO A 151 -10.68 -14.82 12.45
N TYR A 152 -11.40 -14.48 13.50
CA TYR A 152 -11.37 -13.16 14.10
C TYR A 152 -9.92 -12.79 14.50
N GLN A 153 -9.39 -11.74 13.89
CA GLN A 153 -8.05 -11.22 14.14
C GLN A 153 -8.14 -9.90 14.91
N LYS A 154 -7.97 -9.95 16.24
CA LYS A 154 -7.94 -8.74 17.05
C LYS A 154 -6.90 -7.76 16.49
N GLY A 155 -7.33 -6.56 16.13
CA GLY A 155 -6.44 -5.52 15.59
C GLY A 155 -6.09 -5.65 14.10
N ALA A 156 -6.75 -6.52 13.32
CA ALA A 156 -6.48 -6.69 11.88
C ALA A 156 -6.50 -5.35 11.12
N THR A 157 -7.50 -4.51 11.36
CA THR A 157 -7.61 -3.19 10.75
C THR A 157 -6.41 -2.31 11.10
N LEU A 158 -6.03 -2.28 12.37
CA LEU A 158 -4.92 -1.45 12.84
C LEU A 158 -3.58 -1.93 12.28
N LEU A 159 -3.35 -3.24 12.23
CA LEU A 159 -2.14 -3.82 11.64
C LEU A 159 -2.08 -3.54 10.14
N SER A 160 -3.20 -3.65 9.41
CA SER A 160 -3.28 -3.30 8.00
C SER A 160 -2.92 -1.84 7.73
N VAL A 161 -3.45 -0.92 8.56
CA VAL A 161 -3.08 0.50 8.47
C VAL A 161 -1.60 0.71 8.76
N THR A 162 -1.05 0.00 9.75
CA THR A 162 0.36 0.13 10.14
C THR A 162 1.32 -0.36 9.04
N LEU A 163 1.00 -1.46 8.35
CA LEU A 163 1.80 -1.96 7.23
C LEU A 163 1.91 -0.95 6.08
N LEU A 164 0.89 -0.12 5.90
CA LEU A 164 0.86 0.94 4.88
C LEU A 164 0.93 2.35 5.48
N LEU A 165 1.37 2.50 6.74
CA LEU A 165 1.28 3.79 7.43
C LEU A 165 1.98 4.92 6.66
N VAL A 166 3.19 4.66 6.18
CA VAL A 166 3.97 5.70 5.49
C VAL A 166 3.32 6.15 4.18
N PRO A 167 2.98 5.26 3.21
CA PRO A 167 2.33 5.70 1.98
C PRO A 167 0.95 6.32 2.22
N THR A 168 0.15 5.77 3.14
CA THR A 168 -1.19 6.30 3.43
C THR A 168 -1.13 7.66 4.11
N PHE A 169 -0.28 7.81 5.14
CA PHE A 169 -0.09 9.07 5.84
C PHE A 169 0.42 10.19 4.91
N ASP A 170 1.35 9.87 4.01
CA ASP A 170 1.87 10.87 3.06
C ASP A 170 0.78 11.39 2.13
N VAL A 171 -0.10 10.51 1.63
CA VAL A 171 -1.25 10.91 0.79
C VAL A 171 -2.24 11.76 1.59
N PHE A 172 -2.63 11.33 2.81
CA PHE A 172 -3.53 12.12 3.66
C PHE A 172 -2.95 13.51 3.94
N ARG A 173 -1.70 13.58 4.31
CA ARG A 173 -1.00 14.85 4.56
C ARG A 173 -1.05 15.77 3.33
N VAL A 174 -0.77 15.24 2.13
CA VAL A 174 -0.81 16.03 0.89
C VAL A 174 -2.24 16.51 0.60
N ILE A 175 -3.25 15.67 0.79
CA ILE A 175 -4.67 16.03 0.61
C ILE A 175 -5.05 17.16 1.58
N ILE A 176 -4.73 17.03 2.87
CA ILE A 176 -5.05 18.05 3.89
C ILE A 176 -4.39 19.39 3.53
N VAL A 177 -3.10 19.37 3.21
CA VAL A 177 -2.38 20.61 2.81
C VAL A 177 -3.01 21.26 1.58
N ARG A 178 -3.49 20.48 0.61
CA ARG A 178 -4.17 21.02 -0.58
C ARG A 178 -5.51 21.65 -0.25
N ILE A 179 -6.31 20.99 0.59
CA ILE A 179 -7.60 21.52 1.04
C ILE A 179 -7.38 22.85 1.76
N LEU A 180 -6.44 22.91 2.70
CA LEU A 180 -6.11 24.13 3.45
C LEU A 180 -5.63 25.28 2.55
N HIS A 181 -4.98 24.99 1.43
CA HIS A 181 -4.50 26.00 0.47
C HIS A 181 -5.41 26.16 -0.75
N GLN A 182 -6.62 25.62 -0.72
CA GLN A 182 -7.61 25.69 -1.81
C GLN A 182 -7.07 25.22 -3.18
N LYS A 183 -6.19 24.22 -3.17
CA LYS A 183 -5.57 23.66 -4.38
C LYS A 183 -6.32 22.41 -4.87
N PRO A 184 -6.37 22.16 -6.19
CA PRO A 184 -7.00 20.95 -6.73
C PRO A 184 -6.35 19.67 -6.18
N ILE A 185 -7.17 18.73 -5.67
CA ILE A 185 -6.70 17.49 -5.03
C ILE A 185 -5.95 16.58 -6.02
N PHE A 186 -6.36 16.53 -7.28
CA PHE A 186 -5.84 15.62 -8.31
C PHE A 186 -4.71 16.20 -9.17
N ARG A 187 -4.10 17.31 -8.79
CA ARG A 187 -2.97 17.88 -9.52
C ARG A 187 -1.66 17.25 -9.06
N ALA A 188 -0.71 17.01 -9.99
CA ALA A 188 0.64 16.56 -9.63
C ALA A 188 1.29 17.51 -8.61
N ASP A 189 1.96 16.95 -7.59
CA ASP A 189 2.57 17.72 -6.50
C ASP A 189 3.98 17.21 -6.20
N LYS A 190 4.85 18.12 -5.76
CA LYS A 190 6.21 17.85 -5.27
C LYS A 190 6.30 18.01 -3.75
N ASN A 191 5.20 17.73 -3.01
CA ASN A 191 5.13 17.87 -1.55
C ASN A 191 5.14 16.54 -0.79
N HIS A 192 5.38 15.41 -1.47
CA HIS A 192 5.52 14.11 -0.82
C HIS A 192 6.70 14.08 0.15
N ILE A 193 6.67 13.14 1.12
CA ILE A 193 7.65 13.04 2.21
C ILE A 193 9.10 12.98 1.68
N HIS A 194 9.35 12.19 0.64
CA HIS A 194 10.68 12.10 0.03
C HIS A 194 11.17 13.44 -0.53
N HIS A 195 10.30 14.23 -1.18
CA HIS A 195 10.67 15.57 -1.64
C HIS A 195 10.98 16.53 -0.51
N LYS A 196 10.32 16.41 0.65
CA LYS A 196 10.60 17.23 1.82
C LYS A 196 11.96 16.89 2.43
N LEU A 197 12.26 15.60 2.58
CA LEU A 197 13.56 15.16 3.09
C LEU A 197 14.72 15.58 2.18
N MET A 198 14.54 15.46 0.87
CA MET A 198 15.54 15.92 -0.10
C MET A 198 15.72 17.44 -0.08
N ARG A 199 14.65 18.22 0.10
CA ARG A 199 14.74 19.68 0.30
C ARG A 199 15.44 20.07 1.62
N ALA A 200 15.36 19.20 2.63
CA ALA A 200 16.09 19.38 3.88
C ALA A 200 17.58 18.98 3.79
N GLY A 201 18.08 18.66 2.58
CA GLY A 201 19.49 18.36 2.31
C GLY A 201 19.85 16.88 2.29
N MET A 202 18.89 15.97 2.44
CA MET A 202 19.16 14.53 2.34
C MET A 202 19.37 14.12 0.88
N THR A 203 20.31 13.20 0.65
CA THR A 203 20.42 12.49 -0.62
C THR A 203 19.23 11.55 -0.83
N GLN A 204 18.99 11.10 -2.07
CA GLN A 204 17.93 10.15 -2.38
C GLN A 204 18.04 8.86 -1.55
N HIS A 205 19.25 8.32 -1.38
CA HIS A 205 19.50 7.13 -0.56
C HIS A 205 19.24 7.36 0.93
N GLN A 206 19.62 8.52 1.46
CA GLN A 206 19.34 8.88 2.85
C GLN A 206 17.84 9.02 3.09
N ALA A 207 17.10 9.65 2.18
CA ALA A 207 15.65 9.75 2.25
C ALA A 207 14.99 8.37 2.19
N LEU A 208 15.43 7.49 1.29
CA LEU A 208 14.97 6.10 1.19
C LEU A 208 15.16 5.35 2.53
N ILE A 209 16.38 5.35 3.06
CA ILE A 209 16.70 4.64 4.32
C ILE A 209 15.87 5.20 5.49
N SER A 210 15.74 6.53 5.58
CA SER A 210 14.98 7.18 6.65
C SER A 210 13.50 6.81 6.62
N ILE A 211 12.89 6.75 5.43
CA ILE A 211 11.48 6.39 5.27
C ILE A 211 11.26 4.90 5.57
N ILE A 212 12.17 4.02 5.13
CA ILE A 212 12.12 2.58 5.45
C ILE A 212 12.25 2.37 6.96
N ALA A 213 13.22 3.02 7.61
CA ALA A 213 13.43 2.93 9.06
C ALA A 213 12.18 3.40 9.82
N LEU A 214 11.57 4.50 9.40
CA LEU A 214 10.32 5.00 9.98
C LEU A 214 9.19 3.97 9.87
N SER A 215 9.02 3.34 8.70
CA SER A 215 8.01 2.30 8.49
C SER A 215 8.23 1.11 9.42
N LEU A 216 9.47 0.62 9.53
CA LEU A 216 9.81 -0.51 10.41
C LEU A 216 9.59 -0.18 11.89
N ILE A 217 9.95 1.02 12.33
CA ILE A 217 9.73 1.48 13.71
C ILE A 217 8.23 1.43 14.04
N PHE A 218 7.36 1.95 13.19
CA PHE A 218 5.91 1.91 13.43
C PHE A 218 5.35 0.48 13.46
N ILE A 219 5.85 -0.40 12.61
CA ILE A 219 5.45 -1.82 12.63
C ILE A 219 5.88 -2.49 13.94
N ILE A 220 7.11 -2.26 14.39
CA ILE A 220 7.64 -2.81 15.64
C ILE A 220 6.85 -2.29 16.84
N ILE A 221 6.56 -0.99 16.89
CA ILE A 221 5.74 -0.38 17.95
C ILE A 221 4.34 -1.01 17.97
N ASN A 222 3.70 -1.16 16.81
CA ASN A 222 2.38 -1.78 16.72
C ASN A 222 2.41 -3.22 17.25
N LEU A 223 3.36 -4.02 16.78
CA LEU A 223 3.50 -5.41 17.21
C LEU A 223 3.79 -5.53 18.71
N SER A 224 4.57 -4.62 19.30
CA SER A 224 4.88 -4.65 20.73
C SER A 224 3.69 -4.23 21.61
N LEU A 225 2.83 -3.33 21.12
CA LEU A 225 1.68 -2.84 21.87
C LEU A 225 0.44 -3.75 21.77
N PHE A 226 0.28 -4.48 20.66
CA PHE A 226 -0.93 -5.24 20.37
C PHE A 226 -0.77 -6.76 20.36
N ASN A 227 0.45 -7.27 20.58
CA ASN A 227 0.71 -8.70 20.80
C ASN A 227 0.56 -9.15 22.28
N GLN A 228 -0.06 -8.31 23.12
CA GLN A 228 -0.39 -8.64 24.51
C GLN A 228 -1.84 -9.14 24.64
#